data_b6fea6f2e78bfda9c52aef03e84bbca1
#
_entry.id   b6fea6f2e78bfda9c52aef03e84bbca1
#
_cell.length_a   1.000
_cell.length_b   1.000
_cell.length_c   1.000
_cell.angle_alpha   90.00
_cell.angle_beta   90.00
_cell.angle_gamma   90.00
#
_symmetry.space_group_name_H-M   'P 1'
#
loop_
_entity.id
_entity.type
_entity.pdbx_description
1 polymer ?
#
loop_
_entity_poly.entity_id
_entity_poly.type
_entity_poly.pdbx_seq_one_letter_code
_entity_poly.pdbx_strand_id
1 'polypeptide(L)'
;MIYVNKHKKLLFIIFGLLYFLAGYLYISGYDIKTYNIPWILAFKNTNLLHLYDRSFLSPYAFNYPPILGVIYYIIHKPVIWAYEHNFINLAHLIIKLPFILIHFIILFCLYKMKHEKTFMFWMLNPIWLIITALWGQFDELFCFMIYLLIDMMYHKKYKYIWPLFAVMCLFKHQGAYFIFPILLYTCILKIDIHKKIKGFMMGLFIGIMGWLPFIWLYKDILYPIRFMLYAFYLPSGLITGCDFWLFISLFMIKDTSVIIRNFGLVFIFISILIGYITYKKTHDFILSIYIYMLSVFMITLKQLDRYFVYFFIINIYMVFISHIHVNRYKISLIITFCCNIIFLILDSLTFDNSLIIYAIFAELIASLVFCTEYINILRYVLKK
;
A
#
# COMPACT_ATOMS: atom_id res chain seq x y z
N MET A 1 29.28 0.47 21.84
CA MET A 1 28.76 -0.28 20.67
C MET A 1 28.15 -1.64 21.04
N ILE A 2 28.74 -2.48 21.88
CA ILE A 2 28.21 -3.80 22.29
C ILE A 2 26.91 -3.70 23.08
N TYR A 3 26.78 -2.71 23.97
CA TYR A 3 25.57 -2.49 24.78
C TYR A 3 24.33 -2.13 23.95
N VAL A 4 24.51 -1.27 22.94
CA VAL A 4 23.43 -0.87 22.01
C VAL A 4 22.92 -2.05 21.17
N ASN A 5 23.83 -2.99 20.81
CA ASN A 5 23.45 -4.19 20.05
C ASN A 5 22.64 -5.19 20.87
N LYS A 6 22.90 -5.30 22.20
CA LYS A 6 22.14 -6.22 23.09
C LYS A 6 20.70 -5.77 23.27
N HIS A 7 20.47 -4.46 23.48
CA HIS A 7 19.13 -3.90 23.60
C HIS A 7 18.32 -3.99 22.29
N LYS A 8 18.96 -3.76 21.14
CA LYS A 8 18.30 -3.92 19.82
C LYS A 8 17.85 -5.36 19.59
N LYS A 9 18.68 -6.36 19.97
CA LYS A 9 18.30 -7.79 19.88
C LYS A 9 17.12 -8.13 20.78
N LEU A 10 17.14 -7.65 22.02
CA LEU A 10 16.04 -7.89 22.96
C LEU A 10 14.73 -7.26 22.47
N LEU A 11 14.75 -6.02 22.01
CA LEU A 11 13.60 -5.36 21.40
C LEU A 11 13.09 -6.15 20.19
N PHE A 12 13.95 -6.62 19.32
CA PHE A 12 13.55 -7.43 18.16
C PHE A 12 12.81 -8.71 18.58
N ILE A 13 13.27 -9.39 19.63
CA ILE A 13 12.61 -10.58 20.19
C ILE A 13 11.26 -10.22 20.79
N ILE A 14 11.18 -9.16 21.60
CA ILE A 14 9.94 -8.70 22.24
C ILE A 14 8.89 -8.35 21.17
N PHE A 15 9.28 -7.57 20.17
CA PHE A 15 8.35 -7.22 19.07
C PHE A 15 7.96 -8.47 18.25
N GLY A 16 8.90 -9.41 18.03
CA GLY A 16 8.59 -10.68 17.39
C GLY A 16 7.48 -11.43 18.12
N LEU A 17 7.65 -11.61 19.42
CA LEU A 17 6.64 -12.27 20.25
C LEU A 17 5.31 -11.52 20.24
N LEU A 18 5.34 -10.18 20.29
CA LEU A 18 4.14 -9.34 20.24
C LEU A 18 3.37 -9.53 18.94
N TYR A 19 4.07 -9.52 17.78
CA TYR A 19 3.44 -9.72 16.47
C TYR A 19 2.82 -11.11 16.33
N PHE A 20 3.52 -12.17 16.77
CA PHE A 20 2.99 -13.53 16.74
C PHE A 20 1.78 -13.67 17.68
N LEU A 21 1.88 -13.15 18.91
CA LEU A 21 0.79 -13.22 19.88
C LEU A 21 -0.44 -12.44 19.39
N ALA A 22 -0.25 -11.23 18.88
CA ALA A 22 -1.31 -10.43 18.30
C ALA A 22 -1.95 -11.13 17.10
N GLY A 23 -1.13 -11.72 16.21
CA GLY A 23 -1.61 -12.48 15.06
C GLY A 23 -2.42 -13.71 15.40
N TYR A 24 -2.07 -14.40 16.50
CA TYR A 24 -2.77 -15.58 16.97
C TYR A 24 -4.06 -15.26 17.74
N LEU A 25 -3.99 -14.33 18.68
CA LEU A 25 -5.11 -14.01 19.58
C LEU A 25 -6.22 -13.23 18.88
N TYR A 26 -5.86 -12.40 17.90
CA TYR A 26 -6.84 -11.57 17.21
C TYR A 26 -7.41 -12.29 15.98
N ILE A 27 -8.65 -12.74 16.10
CA ILE A 27 -9.43 -13.25 14.98
C ILE A 27 -9.83 -12.05 14.15
N SER A 28 -8.99 -11.70 13.19
CA SER A 28 -9.21 -10.51 12.38
C SER A 28 -10.51 -10.56 11.60
N GLY A 29 -10.97 -9.38 11.40
CA GLY A 29 -12.23 -9.04 10.93
C GLY A 29 -12.55 -9.31 9.48
N TYR A 30 -13.21 -8.32 8.89
CA TYR A 30 -13.92 -8.41 7.63
C TYR A 30 -13.09 -9.01 6.48
N ASP A 31 -11.87 -8.50 6.24
CA ASP A 31 -11.08 -8.88 5.07
C ASP A 31 -10.65 -10.36 5.08
N ILE A 32 -10.19 -10.88 6.23
CA ILE A 32 -9.76 -12.28 6.28
C ILE A 32 -10.95 -13.22 6.13
N LYS A 33 -12.05 -12.94 6.82
CA LYS A 33 -13.24 -13.80 6.76
C LYS A 33 -13.95 -13.72 5.41
N THR A 34 -14.04 -12.51 4.86
CA THR A 34 -14.85 -12.24 3.67
C THR A 34 -14.11 -12.56 2.37
N TYR A 35 -12.78 -12.35 2.34
CA TYR A 35 -11.99 -12.49 1.14
C TYR A 35 -10.91 -13.56 1.24
N ASN A 36 -9.98 -13.44 2.21
CA ASN A 36 -8.78 -14.26 2.21
C ASN A 36 -9.07 -15.75 2.44
N ILE A 37 -9.93 -16.09 3.40
CA ILE A 37 -10.33 -17.47 3.67
C ILE A 37 -11.07 -18.07 2.46
N PRO A 38 -12.13 -17.46 1.90
CA PRO A 38 -12.79 -17.97 0.70
C PRO A 38 -11.83 -18.19 -0.47
N TRP A 39 -10.91 -17.26 -0.74
CA TRP A 39 -9.92 -17.42 -1.81
C TRP A 39 -8.97 -18.60 -1.56
N ILE A 40 -8.53 -18.78 -0.32
CA ILE A 40 -7.64 -19.90 0.04
C ILE A 40 -8.39 -21.22 0.00
N LEU A 41 -9.62 -21.27 0.49
CA LEU A 41 -10.44 -22.49 0.46
C LEU A 41 -10.79 -22.94 -0.97
N ALA A 42 -10.89 -22.00 -1.91
CA ALA A 42 -11.11 -22.34 -3.32
C ALA A 42 -10.01 -23.23 -3.89
N PHE A 43 -8.77 -23.16 -3.36
CA PHE A 43 -7.68 -24.04 -3.77
C PHE A 43 -7.85 -25.53 -3.41
N LYS A 44 -8.92 -25.90 -2.68
CA LYS A 44 -9.31 -27.33 -2.56
C LYS A 44 -9.71 -27.94 -3.90
N ASN A 45 -10.40 -27.16 -4.73
CA ASN A 45 -11.04 -27.63 -5.95
C ASN A 45 -10.42 -27.05 -7.22
N THR A 46 -9.39 -26.20 -7.07
CA THR A 46 -8.76 -25.54 -8.20
C THR A 46 -7.24 -25.40 -7.96
N ASN A 47 -6.56 -24.79 -8.90
CA ASN A 47 -5.12 -24.50 -8.81
C ASN A 47 -4.84 -23.01 -9.05
N LEU A 48 -3.58 -22.62 -8.89
CA LEU A 48 -3.14 -21.23 -9.04
C LEU A 48 -3.52 -20.61 -10.40
N LEU A 49 -3.55 -21.40 -11.48
CA LEU A 49 -3.86 -20.91 -12.82
C LEU A 49 -5.32 -20.45 -12.96
N HIS A 50 -6.23 -21.07 -12.21
CA HIS A 50 -7.66 -20.71 -12.20
C HIS A 50 -8.01 -19.66 -11.15
N LEU A 51 -7.00 -18.97 -10.57
CA LEU A 51 -7.19 -17.96 -9.52
C LEU A 51 -8.16 -16.84 -9.91
N TYR A 52 -8.22 -16.49 -11.19
CA TYR A 52 -9.09 -15.42 -11.68
C TYR A 52 -10.40 -15.90 -12.30
N ASP A 53 -10.65 -17.21 -12.25
CA ASP A 53 -11.90 -17.77 -12.75
C ASP A 53 -13.02 -17.58 -11.73
N ARG A 54 -13.99 -16.75 -12.09
CA ARG A 54 -15.10 -16.40 -11.21
C ARG A 54 -16.01 -17.57 -10.85
N SER A 55 -16.00 -18.64 -11.65
CA SER A 55 -16.81 -19.84 -11.36
C SER A 55 -16.39 -20.54 -10.08
N PHE A 56 -15.12 -20.40 -9.67
CA PHE A 56 -14.58 -21.02 -8.44
C PHE A 56 -14.56 -20.09 -7.23
N LEU A 57 -14.74 -18.78 -7.41
CA LEU A 57 -14.53 -17.74 -6.39
C LEU A 57 -15.82 -16.97 -6.10
N SER A 58 -16.90 -17.67 -5.78
CA SER A 58 -18.14 -17.04 -5.33
C SER A 58 -18.08 -16.81 -3.80
N PRO A 59 -18.54 -15.65 -3.29
CA PRO A 59 -19.15 -14.53 -4.00
C PRO A 59 -18.14 -13.47 -4.51
N TYR A 60 -16.87 -13.55 -4.12
CA TYR A 60 -15.88 -12.49 -4.40
C TYR A 60 -14.75 -12.99 -5.29
N ALA A 61 -14.65 -12.46 -6.50
CA ALA A 61 -13.54 -12.72 -7.41
C ALA A 61 -12.21 -12.22 -6.81
N PHE A 62 -11.13 -12.97 -7.04
CA PHE A 62 -9.80 -12.53 -6.69
C PHE A 62 -9.42 -11.27 -7.50
N ASN A 63 -9.13 -10.19 -6.81
CA ASN A 63 -8.93 -8.87 -7.41
C ASN A 63 -7.52 -8.31 -7.23
N TYR A 64 -6.57 -9.13 -6.83
CA TYR A 64 -5.15 -8.76 -6.69
C TYR A 64 -4.31 -9.33 -7.82
N PRO A 65 -3.17 -8.66 -8.16
CA PRO A 65 -2.21 -9.20 -9.11
C PRO A 65 -1.56 -10.50 -8.62
N PRO A 66 -0.82 -11.24 -9.47
CA PRO A 66 -0.44 -12.64 -9.24
C PRO A 66 0.35 -12.96 -7.98
N ILE A 67 1.21 -12.06 -7.50
CA ILE A 67 2.13 -12.37 -6.37
C ILE A 67 1.35 -12.74 -5.10
N LEU A 68 0.26 -12.03 -4.80
CA LEU A 68 -0.54 -12.36 -3.62
C LEU A 68 -1.21 -13.73 -3.74
N GLY A 69 -1.67 -14.07 -4.95
CA GLY A 69 -2.24 -15.38 -5.24
C GLY A 69 -1.22 -16.51 -5.03
N VAL A 70 0.04 -16.29 -5.43
CA VAL A 70 1.14 -17.24 -5.18
C VAL A 70 1.36 -17.42 -3.68
N ILE A 71 1.37 -16.33 -2.90
CA ILE A 71 1.52 -16.41 -1.44
C ILE A 71 0.39 -17.27 -0.85
N TYR A 72 -0.86 -17.01 -1.22
CA TYR A 72 -1.99 -17.80 -0.72
C TYR A 72 -1.95 -19.24 -1.18
N TYR A 73 -1.49 -19.50 -2.40
CA TYR A 73 -1.29 -20.87 -2.88
C TYR A 73 -0.23 -21.63 -2.09
N ILE A 74 0.85 -20.98 -1.66
CA ILE A 74 1.89 -21.61 -0.83
C ILE A 74 1.33 -22.04 0.53
N ILE A 75 0.49 -21.21 1.15
CA ILE A 75 -0.03 -21.46 2.50
C ILE A 75 -1.39 -22.20 2.52
N HIS A 76 -2.00 -22.52 1.37
CA HIS A 76 -3.38 -23.02 1.35
C HIS A 76 -3.57 -24.31 2.14
N LYS A 77 -2.69 -25.31 1.97
CA LYS A 77 -2.84 -26.61 2.63
C LYS A 77 -2.92 -26.51 4.17
N PRO A 78 -1.96 -25.86 4.86
CA PRO A 78 -2.04 -25.71 6.31
C PRO A 78 -3.22 -24.85 6.77
N VAL A 79 -3.64 -23.83 5.99
CA VAL A 79 -4.83 -23.05 6.31
C VAL A 79 -6.09 -23.90 6.23
N ILE A 80 -6.25 -24.65 5.14
CA ILE A 80 -7.40 -25.55 4.94
C ILE A 80 -7.47 -26.57 6.06
N TRP A 81 -6.34 -27.22 6.37
CA TRP A 81 -6.27 -28.19 7.46
C TRP A 81 -6.69 -27.60 8.80
N ALA A 82 -6.16 -26.43 9.18
CA ALA A 82 -6.51 -25.76 10.43
C ALA A 82 -7.99 -25.37 10.47
N TYR A 83 -8.53 -24.91 9.36
CA TYR A 83 -9.94 -24.51 9.25
C TYR A 83 -10.89 -25.70 9.39
N GLU A 84 -10.57 -26.83 8.74
CA GLU A 84 -11.37 -28.08 8.80
C GLU A 84 -11.39 -28.73 10.19
N HIS A 85 -10.32 -28.54 10.97
CA HIS A 85 -10.22 -29.04 12.35
C HIS A 85 -10.67 -28.00 13.39
N ASN A 86 -11.34 -26.91 12.97
CA ASN A 86 -11.84 -25.83 13.85
C ASN A 86 -10.74 -25.08 14.64
N PHE A 87 -9.47 -25.13 14.17
CA PHE A 87 -8.38 -24.32 14.73
C PHE A 87 -8.36 -22.93 14.10
N ILE A 88 -9.43 -22.16 14.34
CA ILE A 88 -9.67 -20.87 13.65
C ILE A 88 -8.52 -19.86 13.89
N ASN A 89 -8.06 -19.72 15.15
CA ASN A 89 -6.94 -18.82 15.47
C ASN A 89 -5.66 -19.22 14.72
N LEU A 90 -5.40 -20.53 14.59
CA LEU A 90 -4.26 -21.03 13.86
C LEU A 90 -4.38 -20.74 12.35
N ALA A 91 -5.57 -20.96 11.77
CA ALA A 91 -5.81 -20.62 10.37
C ALA A 91 -5.54 -19.12 10.11
N HIS A 92 -6.05 -18.24 10.94
CA HIS A 92 -5.81 -16.79 10.86
C HIS A 92 -4.32 -16.44 11.02
N LEU A 93 -3.63 -17.06 11.98
CA LEU A 93 -2.19 -16.86 12.14
C LEU A 93 -1.42 -17.29 10.89
N ILE A 94 -1.73 -18.46 10.31
CA ILE A 94 -1.05 -18.96 9.10
C ILE A 94 -1.23 -17.99 7.93
N ILE A 95 -2.42 -17.39 7.77
CA ILE A 95 -2.67 -16.38 6.74
C ILE A 95 -1.80 -15.13 6.95
N LYS A 96 -1.64 -14.69 8.19
CA LYS A 96 -0.87 -13.50 8.57
C LYS A 96 0.64 -13.73 8.58
N LEU A 97 1.06 -14.97 8.80
CA LEU A 97 2.45 -15.34 9.01
C LEU A 97 3.40 -14.85 7.91
N PRO A 98 3.10 -14.99 6.59
CA PRO A 98 3.96 -14.46 5.55
C PRO A 98 4.22 -12.94 5.71
N PHE A 99 3.21 -12.18 6.09
CA PHE A 99 3.30 -10.72 6.25
C PHE A 99 4.05 -10.34 7.53
N ILE A 100 3.85 -11.07 8.61
CA ILE A 100 4.63 -10.93 9.85
C ILE A 100 6.12 -11.22 9.57
N LEU A 101 6.44 -12.27 8.84
CA LEU A 101 7.83 -12.57 8.46
C LEU A 101 8.43 -11.47 7.57
N ILE A 102 7.63 -10.94 6.64
CA ILE A 102 8.04 -9.83 5.78
C ILE A 102 8.38 -8.58 6.62
N HIS A 103 7.62 -8.27 7.68
CA HIS A 103 7.96 -7.17 8.59
C HIS A 103 9.40 -7.30 9.13
N PHE A 104 9.79 -8.48 9.59
CA PHE A 104 11.16 -8.71 10.09
C PHE A 104 12.22 -8.67 9.00
N ILE A 105 11.88 -9.12 7.78
CA ILE A 105 12.76 -8.97 6.60
C ILE A 105 12.96 -7.49 6.28
N ILE A 106 11.92 -6.67 6.32
CA ILE A 106 12.00 -5.23 6.12
C ILE A 106 12.93 -4.58 7.15
N LEU A 107 12.75 -4.91 8.43
CA LEU A 107 13.63 -4.42 9.50
C LEU A 107 15.10 -4.81 9.26
N PHE A 108 15.33 -6.06 8.85
CA PHE A 108 16.69 -6.51 8.51
C PHE A 108 17.26 -5.73 7.31
N CYS A 109 16.49 -5.49 6.27
CA CYS A 109 16.91 -4.69 5.12
C CYS A 109 17.26 -3.25 5.52
N LEU A 110 16.41 -2.57 6.30
CA LEU A 110 16.64 -1.22 6.78
C LEU A 110 17.90 -1.14 7.65
N TYR A 111 18.13 -2.15 8.50
CA TYR A 111 19.36 -2.27 9.29
C TYR A 111 20.61 -2.40 8.38
N LYS A 112 20.54 -3.26 7.36
CA LYS A 112 21.64 -3.43 6.38
C LYS A 112 21.89 -2.17 5.54
N MET A 113 20.85 -1.42 5.22
CA MET A 113 20.96 -0.12 4.54
C MET A 113 21.55 0.98 5.43
N LYS A 114 21.74 0.72 6.72
CA LYS A 114 22.19 1.70 7.73
C LYS A 114 21.23 2.89 7.90
N HIS A 115 19.96 2.69 7.61
CA HIS A 115 18.91 3.70 7.81
C HIS A 115 18.36 3.61 9.24
N GLU A 116 19.19 3.90 10.25
CA GLU A 116 18.87 3.66 11.65
C GLU A 116 17.60 4.35 12.15
N LYS A 117 17.38 5.62 11.77
CA LYS A 117 16.17 6.36 12.16
C LYS A 117 14.91 5.71 11.56
N THR A 118 14.96 5.35 10.29
CA THR A 118 13.87 4.66 9.61
C THR A 118 13.63 3.27 10.20
N PHE A 119 14.70 2.52 10.50
CA PHE A 119 14.62 1.22 11.18
C PHE A 119 13.90 1.34 12.52
N MET A 120 14.31 2.28 13.39
CA MET A 120 13.68 2.48 14.70
C MET A 120 12.22 2.93 14.57
N PHE A 121 11.95 3.86 13.64
CA PHE A 121 10.59 4.29 13.36
C PHE A 121 9.72 3.13 12.87
N TRP A 122 10.22 2.29 11.95
CA TRP A 122 9.48 1.15 11.41
C TRP A 122 9.19 0.10 12.48
N MET A 123 10.19 -0.22 13.30
CA MET A 123 10.07 -1.19 14.39
C MET A 123 9.06 -0.76 15.47
N LEU A 124 9.07 0.53 15.84
CA LEU A 124 8.25 1.06 16.94
C LEU A 124 6.87 1.56 16.50
N ASN A 125 6.60 1.57 15.20
CA ASN A 125 5.36 2.11 14.67
C ASN A 125 4.20 1.13 14.85
N PRO A 126 3.20 1.42 15.69
CA PRO A 126 2.07 0.53 15.93
C PRO A 126 1.18 0.29 14.70
N ILE A 127 1.25 1.14 13.68
CA ILE A 127 0.49 0.96 12.43
C ILE A 127 0.84 -0.39 11.79
N TRP A 128 2.12 -0.78 11.78
CA TRP A 128 2.52 -2.07 11.19
C TRP A 128 2.01 -3.26 12.00
N LEU A 129 1.99 -3.16 13.34
CA LEU A 129 1.37 -4.19 14.17
C LEU A 129 -0.11 -4.35 13.83
N ILE A 130 -0.83 -3.23 13.69
CA ILE A 130 -2.26 -3.23 13.39
C ILE A 130 -2.51 -3.79 11.98
N ILE A 131 -1.86 -3.23 10.96
CA ILE A 131 -2.11 -3.62 9.57
C ILE A 131 -1.66 -5.06 9.31
N THR A 132 -0.49 -5.47 9.82
CA THR A 132 0.14 -6.74 9.48
C THR A 132 -0.32 -7.86 10.40
N ALA A 133 -0.21 -7.70 11.73
CA ALA A 133 -0.47 -8.78 12.67
C ALA A 133 -1.95 -8.84 13.11
N LEU A 134 -2.61 -7.71 13.34
CA LEU A 134 -4.02 -7.72 13.71
C LEU A 134 -4.88 -7.90 12.45
N TRP A 135 -4.71 -7.06 11.46
CA TRP A 135 -5.58 -7.04 10.28
C TRP A 135 -5.21 -8.07 9.20
N GLY A 136 -3.95 -8.50 9.15
CA GLY A 136 -3.47 -9.48 8.17
C GLY A 136 -3.37 -8.92 6.75
N GLN A 137 -3.08 -7.63 6.63
CA GLN A 137 -2.89 -6.94 5.38
C GLN A 137 -1.42 -6.88 4.98
N PHE A 138 -1.18 -6.78 3.70
CA PHE A 138 0.15 -6.77 3.09
C PHE A 138 0.63 -5.37 2.66
N ASP A 139 -0.07 -4.34 3.09
CA ASP A 139 0.24 -2.94 2.76
C ASP A 139 1.63 -2.52 3.21
N GLU A 140 2.14 -3.11 4.27
CA GLU A 140 3.50 -2.84 4.77
C GLU A 140 4.58 -3.19 3.74
N LEU A 141 4.47 -4.35 3.08
CA LEU A 141 5.42 -4.71 2.01
C LEU A 141 5.35 -3.71 0.85
N PHE A 142 4.15 -3.29 0.49
CA PHE A 142 3.97 -2.31 -0.56
C PHE A 142 4.58 -0.95 -0.18
N CYS A 143 4.42 -0.52 1.06
CA CYS A 143 5.08 0.66 1.61
C CYS A 143 6.61 0.57 1.57
N PHE A 144 7.16 -0.61 1.88
CA PHE A 144 8.60 -0.81 1.77
C PHE A 144 9.09 -0.77 0.32
N MET A 145 8.32 -1.29 -0.63
CA MET A 145 8.64 -1.14 -2.06
C MET A 145 8.62 0.33 -2.50
N ILE A 146 7.66 1.13 -2.01
CA ILE A 146 7.64 2.59 -2.24
C ILE A 146 8.90 3.23 -1.67
N TYR A 147 9.26 2.90 -0.44
CA TYR A 147 10.48 3.39 0.21
C TYR A 147 11.73 3.07 -0.62
N LEU A 148 11.87 1.82 -1.05
CA LEU A 148 12.99 1.40 -1.90
C LEU A 148 12.99 2.11 -3.25
N LEU A 149 11.83 2.33 -3.86
CA LEU A 149 11.72 3.04 -5.14
C LEU A 149 12.27 4.47 -5.01
N ILE A 150 11.88 5.18 -3.96
CA ILE A 150 12.35 6.54 -3.69
C ILE A 150 13.85 6.54 -3.37
N ASP A 151 14.33 5.58 -2.57
CA ASP A 151 15.75 5.42 -2.26
C ASP A 151 16.58 5.17 -3.51
N MET A 152 16.10 4.31 -4.41
CA MET A 152 16.75 4.05 -5.70
C MET A 152 16.79 5.29 -6.59
N MET A 153 15.72 6.09 -6.59
CA MET A 153 15.68 7.35 -7.33
C MET A 153 16.63 8.37 -6.72
N TYR A 154 16.62 8.53 -5.42
CA TYR A 154 17.50 9.46 -4.69
C TYR A 154 18.99 9.13 -4.92
N HIS A 155 19.36 7.85 -4.82
CA HIS A 155 20.73 7.38 -5.04
C HIS A 155 21.06 7.08 -6.51
N LYS A 156 20.18 7.44 -7.46
CA LYS A 156 20.37 7.28 -8.90
C LYS A 156 20.64 5.82 -9.33
N LYS A 157 20.01 4.85 -8.69
CA LYS A 157 20.15 3.41 -9.00
C LYS A 157 19.21 2.99 -10.15
N TYR A 158 19.33 3.60 -11.29
CA TYR A 158 18.38 3.54 -12.42
C TYR A 158 18.03 2.12 -12.90
N LYS A 159 19.02 1.23 -12.89
CA LYS A 159 18.87 -0.16 -13.35
C LYS A 159 17.73 -0.91 -12.66
N TYR A 160 17.43 -0.56 -11.40
CA TYR A 160 16.50 -1.30 -10.57
C TYR A 160 15.12 -0.67 -10.44
N ILE A 161 14.93 0.56 -10.92
CA ILE A 161 13.67 1.30 -10.77
C ILE A 161 12.53 0.61 -11.50
N TRP A 162 12.71 0.30 -12.79
CA TRP A 162 11.69 -0.38 -13.59
C TRP A 162 11.42 -1.82 -13.14
N PRO A 163 12.44 -2.65 -12.80
CA PRO A 163 12.23 -3.95 -12.17
C PRO A 163 11.39 -3.88 -10.90
N LEU A 164 11.71 -2.97 -9.99
CA LEU A 164 10.95 -2.80 -8.75
C LEU A 164 9.52 -2.34 -9.04
N PHE A 165 9.32 -1.40 -9.96
CA PHE A 165 8.00 -0.98 -10.41
C PHE A 165 7.15 -2.15 -10.94
N ALA A 166 7.73 -3.01 -11.77
CA ALA A 166 7.05 -4.20 -12.27
C ALA A 166 6.62 -5.13 -11.13
N VAL A 167 7.49 -5.37 -10.14
CA VAL A 167 7.16 -6.15 -8.94
C VAL A 167 6.03 -5.48 -8.15
N MET A 168 6.05 -4.15 -7.99
CA MET A 168 4.97 -3.40 -7.33
C MET A 168 3.63 -3.62 -8.05
N CYS A 169 3.61 -3.56 -9.37
CA CYS A 169 2.39 -3.80 -10.17
C CYS A 169 1.93 -5.27 -10.12
N LEU A 170 2.85 -6.23 -10.02
CA LEU A 170 2.53 -7.64 -9.84
C LEU A 170 2.05 -7.98 -8.43
N PHE A 171 2.32 -7.13 -7.47
CA PHE A 171 1.92 -7.30 -6.08
C PHE A 171 0.59 -6.59 -5.77
N LYS A 172 0.44 -5.35 -6.24
CA LYS A 172 -0.75 -4.53 -5.97
C LYS A 172 -1.03 -3.57 -7.13
N HIS A 173 -2.30 -3.45 -7.54
CA HIS A 173 -2.67 -2.58 -8.67
C HIS A 173 -2.35 -1.11 -8.41
N GLN A 174 -2.32 -0.64 -7.16
CA GLN A 174 -1.86 0.70 -6.79
C GLN A 174 -0.41 0.99 -7.21
N GLY A 175 0.39 -0.05 -7.51
CA GLY A 175 1.71 0.11 -8.13
C GLY A 175 1.67 0.97 -9.39
N ALA A 176 0.59 0.90 -10.17
CA ALA A 176 0.41 1.68 -11.39
C ALA A 176 0.46 3.21 -11.15
N TYR A 177 0.10 3.71 -9.96
CA TYR A 177 0.23 5.14 -9.66
C TYR A 177 1.67 5.65 -9.74
N PHE A 178 2.66 4.79 -9.54
CA PHE A 178 4.07 5.18 -9.58
C PHE A 178 4.63 5.31 -11.00
N ILE A 179 3.85 5.01 -12.05
CA ILE A 179 4.31 5.18 -13.44
C ILE A 179 4.68 6.64 -13.74
N PHE A 180 3.89 7.60 -13.27
CA PHE A 180 4.17 9.01 -13.49
C PHE A 180 5.46 9.48 -12.80
N PRO A 181 5.71 9.26 -11.50
CA PRO A 181 6.99 9.57 -10.88
C PRO A 181 8.19 8.96 -11.63
N ILE A 182 8.08 7.72 -12.08
CA ILE A 182 9.15 7.03 -12.79
C ILE A 182 9.42 7.66 -14.15
N LEU A 183 8.37 7.96 -14.92
CA LEU A 183 8.50 8.64 -16.21
C LEU A 183 9.08 10.05 -16.03
N LEU A 184 8.56 10.83 -15.09
CA LEU A 184 9.08 12.16 -14.78
C LEU A 184 10.57 12.09 -14.43
N TYR A 185 10.96 11.15 -13.56
CA TYR A 185 12.33 10.94 -13.18
C TYR A 185 13.23 10.56 -14.37
N THR A 186 12.78 9.64 -15.21
CA THR A 186 13.56 9.19 -16.37
C THR A 186 13.68 10.25 -17.46
N CYS A 187 12.68 11.15 -17.58
CA CYS A 187 12.72 12.26 -18.54
C CYS A 187 13.62 13.41 -18.09
N ILE A 188 13.56 13.75 -16.79
CA ILE A 188 14.28 14.91 -16.25
C ILE A 188 15.77 14.66 -16.12
N LEU A 189 16.15 13.47 -15.70
CA LEU A 189 17.56 13.16 -15.45
C LEU A 189 18.30 12.84 -16.76
N LYS A 190 19.44 13.48 -16.91
CA LYS A 190 20.41 13.19 -17.98
C LYS A 190 21.08 11.83 -17.69
N ILE A 191 20.37 10.75 -17.98
CA ILE A 191 20.84 9.38 -17.84
C ILE A 191 21.17 8.86 -19.22
N ASP A 192 22.24 8.06 -19.31
CA ASP A 192 22.57 7.31 -20.51
C ASP A 192 21.36 6.48 -20.99
N ILE A 193 21.03 6.63 -22.27
CA ILE A 193 19.88 5.99 -22.92
C ILE A 193 19.94 4.45 -22.79
N HIS A 194 21.13 3.85 -22.89
CA HIS A 194 21.32 2.41 -22.76
C HIS A 194 20.93 1.91 -21.36
N LYS A 195 21.24 2.67 -20.30
CA LYS A 195 20.84 2.33 -18.93
C LYS A 195 19.34 2.44 -18.74
N LYS A 196 18.70 3.45 -19.36
CA LYS A 196 17.22 3.60 -19.35
C LYS A 196 16.56 2.40 -20.02
N ILE A 197 16.99 2.07 -21.24
CA ILE A 197 16.44 0.95 -22.01
C ILE A 197 16.64 -0.36 -21.27
N LYS A 198 17.85 -0.63 -20.77
CA LYS A 198 18.14 -1.86 -20.03
C LYS A 198 17.23 -2.03 -18.79
N GLY A 199 17.08 -0.97 -18.00
CA GLY A 199 16.18 -0.99 -16.83
C GLY A 199 14.73 -1.25 -17.26
N PHE A 200 14.24 -0.53 -18.27
CA PHE A 200 12.89 -0.70 -18.80
C PHE A 200 12.63 -2.12 -19.30
N MET A 201 13.54 -2.68 -20.10
CA MET A 201 13.41 -4.04 -20.64
C MET A 201 13.42 -5.10 -19.53
N MET A 202 14.23 -4.93 -18.47
CA MET A 202 14.19 -5.80 -17.30
C MET A 202 12.83 -5.72 -16.58
N GLY A 203 12.29 -4.52 -16.38
CA GLY A 203 10.97 -4.34 -15.79
C GLY A 203 9.86 -4.96 -16.63
N LEU A 204 9.90 -4.73 -17.94
CA LEU A 204 8.95 -5.32 -18.89
C LEU A 204 9.00 -6.85 -18.86
N PHE A 205 10.21 -7.43 -18.87
CA PHE A 205 10.40 -8.87 -18.77
C PHE A 205 9.78 -9.43 -17.48
N ILE A 206 10.05 -8.82 -16.30
CA ILE A 206 9.48 -9.24 -15.02
C ILE A 206 7.94 -9.15 -15.06
N GLY A 207 7.40 -8.04 -15.57
CA GLY A 207 5.96 -7.87 -15.69
C GLY A 207 5.30 -8.95 -16.57
N ILE A 208 5.87 -9.21 -17.74
CA ILE A 208 5.38 -10.25 -18.66
C ILE A 208 5.47 -11.62 -18.00
N MET A 209 6.62 -11.97 -17.42
CA MET A 209 6.81 -13.28 -16.77
C MET A 209 5.83 -13.53 -15.63
N GLY A 210 5.51 -12.50 -14.84
CA GLY A 210 4.52 -12.61 -13.77
C GLY A 210 3.10 -12.88 -14.25
N TRP A 211 2.73 -12.35 -15.43
CA TRP A 211 1.41 -12.55 -16.02
C TRP A 211 1.35 -13.68 -17.07
N LEU A 212 2.49 -14.20 -17.51
CA LEU A 212 2.58 -15.16 -18.61
C LEU A 212 1.69 -16.40 -18.43
N PRO A 213 1.60 -17.04 -17.25
CA PRO A 213 0.72 -18.18 -17.05
C PRO A 213 -0.75 -17.87 -17.31
N PHE A 214 -1.19 -16.68 -16.92
CA PHE A 214 -2.59 -16.23 -17.08
C PHE A 214 -2.87 -15.78 -18.52
N ILE A 215 -1.93 -15.09 -19.16
CA ILE A 215 -2.02 -14.72 -20.59
C ILE A 215 -2.17 -16.01 -21.43
N TRP A 216 -1.39 -17.02 -21.12
CA TRP A 216 -1.46 -18.31 -21.81
C TRP A 216 -2.79 -19.02 -21.60
N LEU A 217 -3.27 -19.07 -20.34
CA LEU A 217 -4.53 -19.75 -20.01
C LEU A 217 -5.74 -19.06 -20.65
N TYR A 218 -5.82 -17.74 -20.53
CA TYR A 218 -6.96 -16.97 -21.05
C TYR A 218 -6.83 -16.61 -22.54
N LYS A 219 -5.71 -16.94 -23.17
CA LYS A 219 -5.39 -16.60 -24.59
C LYS A 219 -5.60 -15.11 -24.91
N ASP A 220 -5.30 -14.26 -23.96
CA ASP A 220 -5.51 -12.81 -24.03
C ASP A 220 -4.26 -12.05 -23.60
N ILE A 221 -3.50 -11.53 -24.56
CA ILE A 221 -2.28 -10.76 -24.30
C ILE A 221 -2.56 -9.45 -23.53
N LEU A 222 -3.77 -8.91 -23.63
CA LEU A 222 -4.20 -7.69 -22.94
C LEU A 222 -4.82 -7.99 -21.56
N TYR A 223 -4.88 -9.26 -21.17
CA TYR A 223 -5.47 -9.67 -19.89
C TYR A 223 -4.93 -8.87 -18.68
N PRO A 224 -3.60 -8.65 -18.52
CA PRO A 224 -3.06 -7.86 -17.42
C PRO A 224 -3.62 -6.43 -17.38
N ILE A 225 -3.72 -5.80 -18.55
CA ILE A 225 -4.22 -4.41 -18.66
C ILE A 225 -5.71 -4.38 -18.31
N ARG A 226 -6.50 -5.29 -18.86
CA ARG A 226 -7.94 -5.38 -18.56
C ARG A 226 -8.18 -5.65 -17.08
N PHE A 227 -7.39 -6.54 -16.48
CA PHE A 227 -7.45 -6.84 -15.06
C PHE A 227 -7.16 -5.59 -14.20
N MET A 228 -6.09 -4.86 -14.50
CA MET A 228 -5.74 -3.63 -13.79
C MET A 228 -6.84 -2.58 -13.92
N LEU A 229 -7.35 -2.35 -15.13
CA LEU A 229 -8.46 -1.43 -15.37
C LEU A 229 -9.73 -1.86 -14.61
N TYR A 230 -10.06 -3.15 -14.65
CA TYR A 230 -11.19 -3.69 -13.90
C TYR A 230 -11.08 -3.44 -12.40
N ALA A 231 -9.88 -3.64 -11.82
CA ALA A 231 -9.65 -3.36 -10.41
C ALA A 231 -9.88 -1.88 -10.04
N PHE A 232 -9.59 -0.96 -10.96
CA PHE A 232 -9.93 0.47 -10.78
C PHE A 232 -11.43 0.75 -10.83
N TYR A 233 -12.20 -0.03 -11.58
CA TYR A 233 -13.66 0.19 -11.76
C TYR A 233 -14.52 -0.63 -10.80
N LEU A 234 -13.96 -1.49 -9.97
CA LEU A 234 -14.73 -2.23 -8.97
C LEU A 234 -15.47 -1.26 -8.03
N PRO A 235 -16.77 -1.46 -7.78
CA PRO A 235 -17.47 -0.67 -6.78
C PRO A 235 -16.83 -0.88 -5.40
N SER A 236 -16.51 0.20 -4.71
CA SER A 236 -16.10 0.19 -3.30
C SER A 236 -17.15 0.90 -2.48
N GLY A 237 -17.31 0.50 -1.23
CA GLY A 237 -18.17 1.22 -0.29
C GLY A 237 -17.77 2.70 -0.22
N LEU A 238 -18.73 3.56 0.03
CA LEU A 238 -18.65 5.01 -0.07
C LEU A 238 -17.90 5.70 1.07
N ILE A 239 -17.68 5.01 2.20
CA ILE A 239 -17.43 5.68 3.49
C ILE A 239 -16.06 5.28 4.07
N THR A 240 -15.12 4.85 3.27
CA THR A 240 -13.88 4.26 3.78
C THR A 240 -12.62 4.97 3.33
N GLY A 241 -12.54 6.29 3.47
CA GLY A 241 -11.30 6.99 3.16
C GLY A 241 -11.22 8.37 3.76
N CYS A 242 -10.06 8.72 4.34
CA CYS A 242 -9.79 10.07 4.86
C CYS A 242 -9.50 11.04 3.70
N ASP A 243 -10.38 11.15 2.74
CA ASP A 243 -10.20 11.96 1.54
C ASP A 243 -11.26 13.08 1.40
N PHE A 244 -11.15 13.87 0.35
CA PHE A 244 -12.10 14.93 0.04
C PHE A 244 -13.52 14.41 -0.18
N TRP A 245 -13.66 13.19 -0.71
CA TRP A 245 -14.95 12.59 -1.05
C TRP A 245 -15.75 12.15 0.18
N LEU A 246 -15.08 11.93 1.33
CA LEU A 246 -15.78 11.66 2.58
C LEU A 246 -16.73 12.81 2.92
N PHE A 247 -16.30 14.07 2.76
CA PHE A 247 -17.18 15.23 2.99
C PHE A 247 -18.33 15.28 2.00
N ILE A 248 -18.07 14.99 0.73
CA ILE A 248 -19.13 14.97 -0.29
C ILE A 248 -20.13 13.84 -0.03
N SER A 249 -19.66 12.67 0.41
CA SER A 249 -20.53 11.52 0.70
C SER A 249 -21.51 11.76 1.84
N LEU A 250 -21.17 12.64 2.77
CA LEU A 250 -22.12 13.04 3.84
C LEU A 250 -23.34 13.80 3.31
N PHE A 251 -23.22 14.45 2.15
CA PHE A 251 -24.27 15.27 1.57
C PHE A 251 -24.88 14.65 0.31
N MET A 252 -24.18 13.75 -0.36
CA MET A 252 -24.57 13.10 -1.62
C MET A 252 -24.73 11.59 -1.42
N ILE A 253 -25.89 11.19 -1.07
CA ILE A 253 -26.23 9.77 -0.90
C ILE A 253 -26.54 9.18 -2.26
N LYS A 254 -25.65 8.58 -2.96
CA LYS A 254 -25.82 7.45 -3.89
C LYS A 254 -24.68 7.30 -4.88
N ASP A 255 -24.34 6.05 -5.14
CA ASP A 255 -23.52 5.47 -6.21
C ASP A 255 -22.41 6.35 -6.84
N THR A 256 -21.29 6.48 -6.13
CA THR A 256 -20.06 7.11 -6.66
C THR A 256 -19.41 6.32 -7.80
N SER A 257 -19.88 5.11 -8.09
CA SER A 257 -19.33 4.27 -9.17
C SER A 257 -19.42 4.96 -10.54
N VAL A 258 -20.48 5.73 -10.78
CA VAL A 258 -20.66 6.51 -12.01
C VAL A 258 -19.62 7.64 -12.09
N ILE A 259 -19.37 8.34 -10.99
CA ILE A 259 -18.35 9.42 -10.94
C ILE A 259 -16.95 8.85 -11.15
N ILE A 260 -16.62 7.72 -10.50
CA ILE A 260 -15.33 7.03 -10.67
C ILE A 260 -15.13 6.66 -12.14
N ARG A 261 -16.14 6.02 -12.75
CA ARG A 261 -16.05 5.57 -14.13
C ARG A 261 -15.84 6.72 -15.11
N ASN A 262 -16.51 7.85 -14.90
CA ASN A 262 -16.49 8.96 -15.84
C ASN A 262 -15.33 9.93 -15.59
N PHE A 263 -14.88 10.10 -14.35
CA PHE A 263 -13.92 11.14 -13.98
C PHE A 263 -12.62 10.61 -13.34
N GLY A 264 -12.51 9.32 -13.03
CA GLY A 264 -11.34 8.76 -12.35
C GLY A 264 -10.02 9.06 -13.07
N LEU A 265 -9.99 8.97 -14.41
CA LEU A 265 -8.80 9.31 -15.19
C LEU A 265 -8.50 10.81 -15.16
N VAL A 266 -9.54 11.66 -15.12
CA VAL A 266 -9.38 13.12 -15.02
C VAL A 266 -8.72 13.48 -13.69
N PHE A 267 -9.12 12.85 -12.59
CA PHE A 267 -8.53 13.09 -11.27
C PHE A 267 -7.06 12.66 -11.20
N ILE A 268 -6.72 11.51 -11.81
CA ILE A 268 -5.33 11.10 -11.93
C ILE A 268 -4.54 12.10 -12.75
N PHE A 269 -5.09 12.58 -13.88
CA PHE A 269 -4.43 13.59 -14.72
C PHE A 269 -4.21 14.92 -13.97
N ILE A 270 -5.19 15.39 -13.20
CA ILE A 270 -5.04 16.56 -12.34
C ILE A 270 -3.92 16.36 -11.32
N SER A 271 -3.85 15.19 -10.68
CA SER A 271 -2.79 14.86 -9.73
C SER A 271 -1.40 14.86 -10.39
N ILE A 272 -1.29 14.33 -11.61
CA ILE A 272 -0.08 14.37 -12.44
C ILE A 272 0.34 15.82 -12.72
N LEU A 273 -0.59 16.65 -13.12
CA LEU A 273 -0.35 18.06 -13.41
C LEU A 273 0.16 18.81 -12.17
N ILE A 274 -0.46 18.58 -11.01
CA ILE A 274 -0.04 19.16 -9.72
C ILE A 274 1.39 18.74 -9.38
N GLY A 275 1.71 17.45 -9.50
CA GLY A 275 3.06 16.94 -9.28
C GLY A 275 4.09 17.57 -10.23
N TYR A 276 3.75 17.67 -11.51
CA TYR A 276 4.63 18.27 -12.52
C TYR A 276 4.87 19.77 -12.24
N ILE A 277 3.83 20.53 -11.94
CA ILE A 277 3.94 21.96 -11.58
C ILE A 277 4.80 22.14 -10.34
N THR A 278 4.62 21.26 -9.34
CA THR A 278 5.44 21.27 -8.12
C THR A 278 6.92 21.09 -8.47
N TYR A 279 7.25 20.13 -9.31
CA TYR A 279 8.62 19.93 -9.74
C TYR A 279 9.17 21.16 -10.49
N LYS A 280 8.41 21.71 -11.44
CA LYS A 280 8.84 22.86 -12.22
C LYS A 280 9.13 24.09 -11.35
N LYS A 281 8.37 24.29 -10.29
CA LYS A 281 8.53 25.43 -9.39
C LYS A 281 9.60 25.25 -8.31
N THR A 282 9.73 24.03 -7.81
CA THR A 282 10.61 23.77 -6.64
C THR A 282 11.93 23.12 -7.03
N HIS A 283 12.03 22.52 -8.20
CA HIS A 283 13.13 21.64 -8.64
C HIS A 283 13.40 20.47 -7.67
N ASP A 284 12.44 20.19 -6.76
CA ASP A 284 12.53 19.13 -5.78
C ASP A 284 11.68 17.95 -6.24
N PHE A 285 12.39 16.89 -6.63
CA PHE A 285 11.76 15.70 -7.19
C PHE A 285 10.96 14.90 -6.13
N ILE A 286 11.51 14.78 -4.90
CA ILE A 286 10.84 13.99 -3.85
C ILE A 286 9.58 14.71 -3.37
N LEU A 287 9.64 16.04 -3.22
CA LEU A 287 8.47 16.86 -2.91
C LEU A 287 7.40 16.73 -4.00
N SER A 288 7.81 16.68 -5.26
CA SER A 288 6.89 16.45 -6.39
C SER A 288 6.17 15.10 -6.29
N ILE A 289 6.89 14.02 -5.98
CA ILE A 289 6.28 12.70 -5.77
C ILE A 289 5.32 12.74 -4.58
N TYR A 290 5.74 13.35 -3.48
CA TYR A 290 4.90 13.45 -2.28
C TYR A 290 3.57 14.14 -2.58
N ILE A 291 3.61 15.31 -3.22
CA ILE A 291 2.40 16.10 -3.55
C ILE A 291 1.55 15.36 -4.59
N TYR A 292 2.17 14.71 -5.57
CA TYR A 292 1.45 13.87 -6.52
C TYR A 292 0.67 12.75 -5.82
N MET A 293 1.34 11.98 -4.96
CA MET A 293 0.70 10.89 -4.23
C MET A 293 -0.37 11.38 -3.25
N LEU A 294 -0.11 12.51 -2.59
CA LEU A 294 -1.11 13.15 -1.73
C LEU A 294 -2.32 13.61 -2.55
N SER A 295 -2.11 14.17 -3.75
CA SER A 295 -3.21 14.54 -4.67
C SER A 295 -3.99 13.32 -5.13
N VAL A 296 -3.32 12.23 -5.51
CA VAL A 296 -3.97 10.96 -5.86
C VAL A 296 -4.84 10.49 -4.71
N PHE A 297 -4.33 10.51 -3.47
CA PHE A 297 -5.10 10.09 -2.30
C PHE A 297 -6.29 10.99 -2.03
N MET A 298 -6.13 12.31 -2.13
CA MET A 298 -7.17 13.29 -1.79
C MET A 298 -8.25 13.44 -2.85
N ILE A 299 -7.89 13.31 -4.12
CA ILE A 299 -8.79 13.65 -5.24
C ILE A 299 -9.38 12.42 -5.90
N THR A 300 -8.66 11.28 -5.94
CA THR A 300 -9.21 10.07 -6.56
C THR A 300 -10.18 9.37 -5.63
N LEU A 301 -11.23 8.85 -6.20
CA LEU A 301 -12.20 8.01 -5.51
C LEU A 301 -11.62 6.63 -5.21
N LYS A 302 -12.21 5.88 -4.27
CA LYS A 302 -11.78 4.54 -3.85
C LYS A 302 -10.50 4.49 -3.02
N GLN A 303 -10.14 5.55 -2.35
CA GLN A 303 -9.05 5.46 -1.40
C GLN A 303 -9.57 4.83 -0.11
N LEU A 304 -9.02 3.69 0.25
CA LEU A 304 -9.24 3.13 1.57
C LEU A 304 -8.38 3.89 2.57
N ASP A 305 -8.88 4.05 3.78
CA ASP A 305 -8.21 4.69 4.92
C ASP A 305 -6.77 4.23 5.10
N ARG A 306 -6.50 2.93 4.97
CA ARG A 306 -5.14 2.38 5.07
C ARG A 306 -4.19 2.83 3.96
N TYR A 307 -4.68 3.36 2.85
CA TYR A 307 -3.80 3.78 1.74
C TYR A 307 -3.04 5.08 2.00
N PHE A 308 -3.42 5.84 3.05
CA PHE A 308 -2.66 7.01 3.46
C PHE A 308 -1.21 6.64 3.80
N VAL A 309 -0.92 5.41 4.23
CA VAL A 309 0.43 4.96 4.57
C VAL A 309 1.40 5.06 3.38
N TYR A 310 0.90 5.07 2.15
CA TYR A 310 1.74 5.14 0.95
C TYR A 310 2.42 6.49 0.77
N PHE A 311 1.69 7.59 0.92
CA PHE A 311 2.32 8.92 0.89
C PHE A 311 3.03 9.25 2.19
N PHE A 312 2.58 8.69 3.30
CA PHE A 312 3.24 8.80 4.60
C PHE A 312 4.68 8.27 4.58
N ILE A 313 4.93 7.14 3.90
CA ILE A 313 6.27 6.61 3.71
C ILE A 313 7.19 7.58 2.93
N ILE A 314 6.64 8.28 1.96
CA ILE A 314 7.39 9.31 1.22
C ILE A 314 7.79 10.45 2.16
N ASN A 315 6.87 10.86 3.03
CA ASN A 315 7.14 11.89 4.04
C ASN A 315 8.23 11.43 5.03
N ILE A 316 8.20 10.18 5.50
CA ILE A 316 9.25 9.61 6.34
C ILE A 316 10.61 9.68 5.64
N TYR A 317 10.66 9.33 4.35
CA TYR A 317 11.88 9.43 3.57
C TYR A 317 12.39 10.88 3.50
N MET A 318 11.50 11.84 3.26
CA MET A 318 11.84 13.28 3.23
C MET A 318 12.44 13.75 4.56
N VAL A 319 11.84 13.35 5.68
CA VAL A 319 12.26 13.80 7.01
C VAL A 319 13.58 13.16 7.46
N PHE A 320 13.76 11.86 7.24
CA PHE A 320 14.87 11.14 7.84
C PHE A 320 16.11 11.02 6.94
N ILE A 321 15.91 11.03 5.62
CA ILE A 321 16.99 10.78 4.66
C ILE A 321 17.35 12.04 3.88
N SER A 322 16.37 12.70 3.25
CA SER A 322 16.67 13.87 2.40
C SER A 322 16.80 15.18 3.16
N HIS A 323 16.42 15.23 4.44
CA HIS A 323 16.45 16.42 5.30
C HIS A 323 15.72 17.65 4.71
N ILE A 324 14.82 17.44 3.76
CA ILE A 324 14.09 18.51 3.08
C ILE A 324 12.99 19.03 4.03
N HIS A 325 13.04 20.32 4.38
CA HIS A 325 11.97 21.07 5.07
C HIS A 325 11.37 20.46 6.36
N VAL A 326 12.22 19.86 7.19
CA VAL A 326 11.89 19.03 8.37
C VAL A 326 10.91 19.68 9.35
N ASN A 327 10.91 20.99 9.53
CA ASN A 327 10.16 21.62 10.65
C ASN A 327 8.66 21.80 10.39
N ARG A 328 8.22 21.99 9.15
CA ARG A 328 6.80 22.20 8.82
C ARG A 328 5.99 20.90 8.79
N TYR A 329 6.62 19.80 8.37
CA TYR A 329 5.92 18.52 8.17
C TYR A 329 5.90 17.60 9.40
N LYS A 330 6.66 17.94 10.45
CA LYS A 330 6.70 17.10 11.67
C LYS A 330 5.38 17.08 12.42
N ILE A 331 4.72 18.23 12.54
CA ILE A 331 3.46 18.33 13.31
C ILE A 331 2.34 17.64 12.54
N SER A 332 2.22 17.92 11.25
CA SER A 332 1.20 17.25 10.43
C SER A 332 1.44 15.73 10.35
N LEU A 333 2.70 15.31 10.28
CA LEU A 333 3.08 13.89 10.34
C LEU A 333 2.58 13.24 11.64
N ILE A 334 2.77 13.90 12.78
CA ILE A 334 2.34 13.39 14.08
C ILE A 334 0.81 13.34 14.17
N ILE A 335 0.13 14.41 13.77
CA ILE A 335 -1.34 14.48 13.81
C ILE A 335 -1.94 13.42 12.88
N THR A 336 -1.46 13.32 11.65
CA THR A 336 -1.84 12.30 10.68
C THR A 336 -1.65 10.90 11.26
N PHE A 337 -0.50 10.65 11.86
CA PHE A 337 -0.16 9.40 12.51
C PHE A 337 -1.15 9.05 13.63
N CYS A 338 -1.42 10.00 14.55
CA CYS A 338 -2.34 9.78 15.66
C CYS A 338 -3.78 9.53 15.17
N CYS A 339 -4.29 10.33 14.23
CA CYS A 339 -5.63 10.16 13.68
C CYS A 339 -5.80 8.79 13.01
N ASN A 340 -4.79 8.35 12.26
CA ASN A 340 -4.87 7.05 11.58
C ASN A 340 -4.70 5.86 12.50
N ILE A 341 -3.92 5.96 13.58
CA ILE A 341 -3.90 4.93 14.61
C ILE A 341 -5.27 4.79 15.24
N ILE A 342 -5.87 5.91 15.64
CA ILE A 342 -7.20 5.92 16.25
C ILE A 342 -8.21 5.30 15.27
N PHE A 343 -8.18 5.71 14.00
CA PHE A 343 -9.07 5.16 13.01
C PHE A 343 -8.87 3.65 12.80
N LEU A 344 -7.63 3.19 12.58
CA LEU A 344 -7.32 1.76 12.37
C LEU A 344 -7.69 0.90 13.60
N ILE A 345 -7.52 1.43 14.81
CA ILE A 345 -7.96 0.76 16.04
C ILE A 345 -9.49 0.67 16.04
N LEU A 346 -10.18 1.76 15.77
CA LEU A 346 -11.63 1.78 15.75
C LEU A 346 -12.19 0.87 14.66
N ASP A 347 -11.67 0.92 13.43
CA ASP A 347 -12.10 0.05 12.34
C ASP A 347 -11.80 -1.44 12.62
N SER A 348 -10.67 -1.74 13.26
CA SER A 348 -10.34 -3.12 13.66
C SER A 348 -11.25 -3.66 14.77
N LEU A 349 -11.77 -2.80 15.64
CA LEU A 349 -12.64 -3.15 16.76
C LEU A 349 -14.13 -3.12 16.42
N THR A 350 -14.52 -2.43 15.32
CA THR A 350 -15.94 -2.19 14.97
C THR A 350 -16.61 -3.36 14.28
N PHE A 351 -16.60 -4.54 14.91
CA PHE A 351 -17.59 -5.56 14.53
C PHE A 351 -19.00 -5.25 15.06
N ASP A 352 -19.12 -4.26 15.93
CA ASP A 352 -20.37 -3.82 16.51
C ASP A 352 -20.74 -2.44 15.95
N ASN A 353 -21.91 -2.33 15.32
CA ASN A 353 -22.41 -1.10 14.69
C ASN A 353 -22.39 0.13 15.62
N SER A 354 -22.31 -0.08 16.94
CA SER A 354 -22.24 0.99 17.94
C SER A 354 -20.98 1.86 17.87
N LEU A 355 -19.85 1.35 17.35
CA LEU A 355 -18.58 2.07 17.27
C LEU A 355 -18.34 2.73 15.89
N ILE A 356 -19.15 2.42 14.88
CA ILE A 356 -19.04 2.99 13.53
C ILE A 356 -19.08 4.52 13.56
N ILE A 357 -19.92 5.10 14.43
CA ILE A 357 -20.04 6.57 14.54
C ILE A 357 -18.72 7.19 14.98
N TYR A 358 -18.01 6.58 15.91
CA TYR A 358 -16.71 7.08 16.39
C TYR A 358 -15.62 6.92 15.30
N ALA A 359 -15.66 5.83 14.53
CA ALA A 359 -14.76 5.63 13.40
C ALA A 359 -14.97 6.70 12.33
N ILE A 360 -16.22 6.98 11.94
CA ILE A 360 -16.56 8.04 10.98
C ILE A 360 -16.10 9.41 11.50
N PHE A 361 -16.28 9.68 12.80
CA PHE A 361 -15.84 10.95 13.37
C PHE A 361 -14.32 11.10 13.36
N ALA A 362 -13.57 10.03 13.66
CA ALA A 362 -12.11 10.02 13.58
C ALA A 362 -11.63 10.22 12.14
N GLU A 363 -12.29 9.60 11.15
CA GLU A 363 -12.02 9.82 9.72
C GLU A 363 -12.27 11.26 9.29
N LEU A 364 -13.35 11.87 9.74
CA LEU A 364 -13.65 13.27 9.45
C LEU A 364 -12.56 14.19 9.96
N ILE A 365 -12.08 13.98 11.20
CA ILE A 365 -10.97 14.77 11.76
C ILE A 365 -9.71 14.55 10.93
N ALA A 366 -9.38 13.31 10.60
CA ALA A 366 -8.23 12.99 9.76
C ALA A 366 -8.33 13.67 8.39
N SER A 367 -9.49 13.62 7.74
CA SER A 367 -9.74 14.26 6.45
C SER A 367 -9.58 15.77 6.52
N LEU A 368 -10.06 16.43 7.58
CA LEU A 368 -9.86 17.88 7.78
C LEU A 368 -8.38 18.23 7.91
N VAL A 369 -7.62 17.45 8.67
CA VAL A 369 -6.18 17.64 8.84
C VAL A 369 -5.45 17.47 7.50
N PHE A 370 -5.77 16.44 6.74
CA PHE A 370 -5.18 16.20 5.43
C PHE A 370 -5.52 17.29 4.42
N CYS A 371 -6.78 17.72 4.34
CA CYS A 371 -7.19 18.81 3.46
C CYS A 371 -6.44 20.10 3.79
N THR A 372 -6.31 20.42 5.08
CA THR A 372 -5.59 21.61 5.54
C THR A 372 -4.10 21.55 5.16
N GLU A 373 -3.47 20.38 5.38
CA GLU A 373 -2.07 20.13 4.99
C GLU A 373 -1.89 20.29 3.49
N TYR A 374 -2.74 19.63 2.71
CA TYR A 374 -2.68 19.68 1.25
C TYR A 374 -2.78 21.11 0.72
N ILE A 375 -3.74 21.90 1.23
CA ILE A 375 -3.91 23.31 0.86
C ILE A 375 -2.67 24.12 1.26
N ASN A 376 -2.10 23.90 2.44
CA ASN A 376 -0.92 24.63 2.89
C ASN A 376 0.32 24.33 2.03
N ILE A 377 0.49 23.08 1.63
CA ILE A 377 1.57 22.67 0.74
C ILE A 377 1.38 23.28 -0.65
N LEU A 378 0.16 23.22 -1.20
CA LEU A 378 -0.13 23.86 -2.50
C LEU A 378 0.14 25.37 -2.46
N ARG A 379 -0.28 26.06 -1.40
CA ARG A 379 0.03 27.50 -1.21
C ARG A 379 1.53 27.76 -1.17
N TYR A 380 2.30 26.91 -0.50
CA TYR A 380 3.77 27.02 -0.49
C TYR A 380 4.36 26.85 -1.89
N VAL A 381 3.92 25.86 -2.65
CA VAL A 381 4.37 25.63 -4.03
C VAL A 381 3.98 26.78 -4.95
N LEU A 382 2.78 27.31 -4.82
CA LEU A 382 2.31 28.41 -5.66
C LEU A 382 3.04 29.74 -5.39
N LYS A 383 3.58 29.94 -4.19
CA LYS A 383 4.36 31.13 -3.81
C LYS A 383 5.81 31.10 -4.29
N LYS A 384 6.35 29.94 -4.62
CA LYS A 384 7.66 29.78 -5.28
C LYS A 384 7.53 29.93 -6.79
#